data_92f5ba9f9f7d7c48557823ae173c7dcb
#
_entry.id   92f5ba9f9f7d7c48557823ae173c7dcb
#
_cell.length_a   1.000
_cell.length_b   1.000
_cell.length_c   1.000
_cell.angle_alpha   90.00
_cell.angle_beta   90.00
_cell.angle_gamma   90.00
#
_symmetry.space_group_name_H-M   'P 1'
#
loop_
_entity.id
_entity.type
_entity.pdbx_description
1 polymer ?
#
loop_
_entity_poly.entity_id
_entity_poly.type
_entity_poly.pdbx_seq_one_letter_code
_entity_poly.pdbx_strand_id
1 'polypeptide(L)'
;MDLFDCARSINKSHENDVLARLTTVWGEELDPEHVLEEYPRPQLKRDNFTILNGYWRYAITRSGDMPTTYDGTILVPFSPESILSGVERQLQPDEYLWYERGIFITAEDYASLSSKKLILHFGAVDQTALVCLNGRKVCTHTGGYLPFEADLTPFLREGCNSLSLRVRDASDASYHSRGKQTLKRGGMFYTAQSGIWQTVWMEWVPKNYIRKFYLTSDYDKGELHIRMLTHGTAPVRIQVFEESNCICDDSYKEPVPPKKKESSASALSAAKRNPEGYSLSAIIRIPKARPWTTEDPFLYTLKIQFGDDHVESYFAMRSFTVEPDEKGIPRFCLNHSPLFLHGVLDQGYWPDGLYTAPSDQAFVYDIRTMKELGFNMIRKHIKIEAARWYYHCDRLGIIVWQDMVSGGSSYSLPLVCYLPTLIPDISGHLKDNNYKLFGRSSKKGRNEWIKECLDTIDYLYNVPSIAVWVPFNEGWGQFDAGRITKLIRKKDKTRPIDQASGWFDQGGGDFKSVHNYFRKLDVVKDHRAFVLSEYGGYACRIEGHSSVERIYGYKKFSTKEEFSKAYRRLLDTELKPLIEKGLCAAVYTQLSDVEEEVNGLLTYDRKVCKPQ
;
A
#
# COMPACT_ATOMS: atom_id res chain seq x y z
N MET A 1 -27.40 9.11 -17.34
CA MET A 1 -26.74 8.09 -18.18
C MET A 1 -27.37 6.77 -17.82
N ASP A 2 -27.88 6.04 -18.81
CA ASP A 2 -28.50 4.74 -18.56
C ASP A 2 -27.40 3.72 -18.18
N LEU A 3 -27.70 2.80 -17.26
CA LEU A 3 -26.80 1.69 -16.86
C LEU A 3 -26.27 0.91 -18.08
N PHE A 4 -27.04 0.88 -19.16
CA PHE A 4 -26.64 0.28 -20.43
C PHE A 4 -25.57 1.08 -21.19
N ASP A 5 -25.51 2.40 -21.01
CA ASP A 5 -24.46 3.23 -21.61
C ASP A 5 -23.13 3.06 -20.91
N CYS A 6 -23.16 2.86 -19.58
CA CYS A 6 -21.97 2.51 -18.81
C CYS A 6 -21.43 1.13 -19.22
N ALA A 7 -22.32 0.14 -19.36
CA ALA A 7 -21.96 -1.20 -19.84
C ALA A 7 -21.39 -1.20 -21.27
N ARG A 8 -21.90 -0.33 -22.16
CA ARG A 8 -21.38 -0.16 -23.52
C ARG A 8 -20.03 0.56 -23.56
N SER A 9 -19.76 1.49 -22.64
CA SER A 9 -18.48 2.19 -22.60
C SER A 9 -17.33 1.29 -22.13
N ILE A 10 -17.60 0.31 -21.27
CA ILE A 10 -16.60 -0.64 -20.79
C ILE A 10 -16.25 -1.72 -21.83
N ASN A 11 -17.21 -2.08 -22.72
CA ASN A 11 -17.01 -3.14 -23.73
C ASN A 11 -16.38 -2.67 -25.05
N LYS A 12 -16.17 -1.38 -25.23
CA LYS A 12 -15.37 -0.86 -26.34
C LYS A 12 -13.93 -0.74 -25.87
N SER A 13 -13.13 -1.78 -26.11
CA SER A 13 -11.68 -1.71 -25.97
C SER A 13 -11.16 -0.48 -26.71
N HIS A 14 -10.61 0.47 -25.99
CA HIS A 14 -9.98 1.68 -26.51
C HIS A 14 -8.52 1.38 -26.86
N GLU A 15 -8.25 0.24 -27.51
CA GLU A 15 -6.92 -0.30 -27.80
C GLU A 15 -6.00 0.67 -28.56
N ASN A 16 -6.51 1.80 -29.06
CA ASN A 16 -5.77 2.72 -29.91
C ASN A 16 -5.76 4.19 -29.42
N ASP A 17 -6.35 4.51 -28.28
CA ASP A 17 -6.29 5.89 -27.79
C ASP A 17 -4.92 6.11 -27.11
N VAL A 18 -4.06 6.91 -27.73
CA VAL A 18 -2.78 7.31 -27.13
C VAL A 18 -3.07 8.25 -25.97
N LEU A 19 -2.52 7.96 -24.79
CA LEU A 19 -2.62 8.87 -23.64
C LEU A 19 -1.87 10.17 -23.94
N ALA A 20 -2.49 11.30 -23.66
CA ALA A 20 -1.79 12.56 -23.65
C ALA A 20 -0.67 12.51 -22.60
N ARG A 21 0.52 12.96 -22.96
CA ARG A 21 1.68 13.00 -22.07
C ARG A 21 1.46 14.12 -21.05
N LEU A 22 1.13 13.73 -19.84
CA LEU A 22 0.97 14.63 -18.70
C LEU A 22 2.13 14.44 -17.72
N THR A 23 2.56 15.54 -17.10
CA THR A 23 3.57 15.53 -16.06
C THR A 23 3.09 16.34 -14.87
N THR A 24 3.45 15.91 -13.67
CA THR A 24 3.28 16.70 -12.46
C THR A 24 4.38 17.75 -12.35
N VAL A 25 4.18 18.76 -11.53
CA VAL A 25 5.23 19.76 -11.26
C VAL A 25 6.50 19.10 -10.68
N TRP A 26 6.34 18.06 -9.86
CA TRP A 26 7.46 17.32 -9.27
C TRP A 26 8.21 16.46 -10.28
N GLY A 27 7.51 15.93 -11.30
CA GLY A 27 8.14 15.20 -12.40
C GLY A 27 8.89 16.13 -13.34
N GLU A 28 8.39 17.36 -13.55
CA GLU A 28 9.06 18.41 -14.34
C GLU A 28 10.35 18.93 -13.66
N GLU A 29 10.36 18.95 -12.33
CA GLU A 29 11.47 19.43 -11.50
C GLU A 29 12.41 18.31 -11.03
N LEU A 30 12.15 17.04 -11.41
CA LEU A 30 12.93 15.90 -10.93
C LEU A 30 14.41 16.01 -11.36
N ASP A 31 15.30 15.98 -10.37
CA ASP A 31 16.73 15.81 -10.59
C ASP A 31 17.09 14.31 -10.59
N PRO A 32 17.53 13.75 -11.73
CA PRO A 32 17.88 12.34 -11.82
C PRO A 32 19.05 11.89 -10.93
N GLU A 33 19.89 12.82 -10.47
CA GLU A 33 21.00 12.54 -9.56
C GLU A 33 20.54 12.46 -8.09
N HIS A 34 19.33 13.00 -7.78
CA HIS A 34 18.76 13.12 -6.43
C HIS A 34 17.34 12.56 -6.33
N VAL A 35 17.14 11.28 -6.66
CA VAL A 35 15.82 10.64 -6.74
C VAL A 35 15.44 10.00 -5.42
N LEU A 36 14.40 10.51 -4.74
CA LEU A 36 13.80 9.92 -3.54
C LEU A 36 14.87 9.48 -2.51
N GLU A 37 15.69 10.43 -2.06
CA GLU A 37 16.84 10.18 -1.18
C GLU A 37 16.47 10.05 0.30
N GLU A 38 15.20 10.31 0.65
CA GLU A 38 14.72 10.17 2.01
C GLU A 38 14.81 8.71 2.47
N TYR A 39 15.14 8.51 3.76
CA TYR A 39 15.23 7.17 4.32
C TYR A 39 13.89 6.40 4.13
N PRO A 40 13.90 5.25 3.44
CA PRO A 40 12.67 4.65 2.92
C PRO A 40 11.78 3.97 3.97
N ARG A 41 12.30 3.66 5.15
CA ARG A 41 11.63 2.89 6.21
C ARG A 41 11.57 3.64 7.54
N PRO A 42 10.74 4.69 7.67
CA PRO A 42 10.75 5.61 8.83
C PRO A 42 10.58 4.95 10.20
N GLN A 43 9.89 3.79 10.26
CA GLN A 43 9.65 3.07 11.51
C GLN A 43 10.77 2.10 11.92
N LEU A 44 11.88 2.05 11.18
CA LEU A 44 13.07 1.29 11.54
C LEU A 44 14.28 1.99 10.92
N LYS A 45 14.51 3.26 11.32
CA LYS A 45 15.52 4.14 10.74
C LYS A 45 16.90 3.87 11.33
N ARG A 46 17.89 3.79 10.44
CA ARG A 46 19.33 3.79 10.74
C ARG A 46 20.03 4.90 9.99
N ASP A 47 21.13 5.38 10.51
CA ASP A 47 21.88 6.47 9.89
C ASP A 47 22.88 5.98 8.83
N ASN A 48 23.32 4.73 8.92
CA ASN A 48 24.32 4.17 7.99
C ASN A 48 23.64 3.45 6.81
N PHE A 49 23.18 4.23 5.84
CA PHE A 49 22.51 3.75 4.64
C PHE A 49 23.03 4.47 3.38
N THR A 50 22.78 3.86 2.24
CA THR A 50 23.07 4.42 0.91
C THR A 50 21.89 4.14 -0.01
N ILE A 51 21.32 5.19 -0.63
CA ILE A 51 20.29 5.07 -1.66
C ILE A 51 20.96 4.62 -2.97
N LEU A 52 20.31 3.67 -3.64
CA LEU A 52 20.73 3.15 -4.94
C LEU A 52 19.77 3.57 -6.07
N ASN A 53 18.89 4.53 -5.84
CA ASN A 53 18.08 5.14 -6.91
C ASN A 53 18.97 5.88 -7.91
N GLY A 54 18.40 6.34 -9.02
CA GLY A 54 19.14 6.98 -10.11
C GLY A 54 19.35 6.04 -11.30
N TYR A 55 20.29 6.33 -12.17
CA TYR A 55 20.47 5.55 -13.39
C TYR A 55 21.08 4.17 -13.17
N TRP A 56 20.41 3.15 -13.73
CA TRP A 56 20.89 1.78 -13.87
C TRP A 56 20.96 1.42 -15.35
N ARG A 57 21.86 0.52 -15.76
CA ARG A 57 21.77 -0.09 -17.09
C ARG A 57 20.59 -1.05 -17.14
N TYR A 58 19.89 -1.15 -18.28
CA TYR A 58 18.79 -2.08 -18.46
C TYR A 58 18.85 -2.80 -19.81
N ALA A 59 18.25 -3.99 -19.87
CA ALA A 59 17.97 -4.70 -21.11
C ALA A 59 16.63 -5.44 -21.00
N ILE A 60 15.86 -5.47 -22.10
CA ILE A 60 14.64 -6.29 -22.21
C ILE A 60 14.91 -7.42 -23.19
N THR A 61 14.86 -8.65 -22.71
CA THR A 61 15.23 -9.85 -23.46
C THR A 61 14.15 -10.90 -23.41
N ARG A 62 14.09 -11.81 -24.39
CA ARG A 62 13.25 -13.02 -24.32
C ARG A 62 13.96 -14.20 -23.68
N SER A 63 15.30 -14.20 -23.60
CA SER A 63 16.06 -15.18 -22.84
C SER A 63 16.18 -14.77 -21.37
N GLY A 64 16.08 -15.73 -20.48
CA GLY A 64 16.37 -15.54 -19.05
C GLY A 64 17.85 -15.55 -18.72
N ASP A 65 18.75 -15.65 -19.73
CA ASP A 65 20.19 -15.56 -19.53
C ASP A 65 20.65 -14.12 -19.40
N MET A 66 21.77 -13.91 -18.69
CA MET A 66 22.32 -12.56 -18.50
C MET A 66 22.69 -11.93 -19.85
N PRO A 67 22.21 -10.70 -20.14
CA PRO A 67 22.50 -10.05 -21.40
C PRO A 67 23.99 -9.71 -21.52
N THR A 68 24.52 -9.83 -22.73
CA THR A 68 25.89 -9.38 -23.05
C THR A 68 25.95 -7.92 -23.42
N THR A 69 24.82 -7.34 -23.84
CA THR A 69 24.64 -5.93 -24.19
C THR A 69 23.41 -5.39 -23.49
N TYR A 70 23.41 -4.11 -23.16
CA TYR A 70 22.30 -3.40 -22.55
C TYR A 70 21.66 -2.45 -23.56
N ASP A 71 20.33 -2.26 -23.44
CA ASP A 71 19.55 -1.41 -24.35
C ASP A 71 19.76 0.08 -24.04
N GLY A 72 20.15 0.41 -22.80
CA GLY A 72 20.36 1.78 -22.36
C GLY A 72 20.41 1.91 -20.85
N THR A 73 19.94 3.07 -20.36
CA THR A 73 19.79 3.38 -18.93
C THR A 73 18.32 3.58 -18.59
N ILE A 74 17.95 3.20 -17.38
CA ILE A 74 16.63 3.39 -16.78
C ILE A 74 16.78 4.14 -15.46
N LEU A 75 15.90 5.11 -15.20
CA LEU A 75 15.90 5.85 -13.93
C LEU A 75 15.11 5.08 -12.86
N VAL A 76 15.83 4.45 -11.94
CA VAL A 76 15.25 3.74 -10.78
C VAL A 76 14.85 4.76 -9.70
N PRO A 77 13.67 4.63 -9.07
CA PRO A 77 12.76 3.48 -9.06
C PRO A 77 11.55 3.57 -10.00
N PHE A 78 11.66 4.21 -11.13
CA PHE A 78 10.54 4.32 -12.06
C PHE A 78 10.45 3.08 -12.96
N SER A 79 9.24 2.53 -13.09
CA SER A 79 8.98 1.35 -13.92
C SER A 79 9.20 1.65 -15.41
N PRO A 80 9.62 0.67 -16.25
CA PRO A 80 9.97 0.92 -17.65
C PRO A 80 8.81 1.48 -18.48
N GLU A 81 7.56 1.32 -18.03
CA GLU A 81 6.37 1.85 -18.68
C GLU A 81 6.16 3.35 -18.43
N SER A 82 6.75 3.89 -17.36
CA SER A 82 6.56 5.28 -16.93
C SER A 82 7.41 6.26 -17.74
N ILE A 83 6.93 7.52 -17.82
CA ILE A 83 7.65 8.63 -18.47
C ILE A 83 9.01 8.88 -17.79
N LEU A 84 8.99 8.92 -16.44
CA LEU A 84 10.19 9.26 -15.66
C LEU A 84 11.30 8.19 -15.73
N SER A 85 10.97 6.96 -16.13
CA SER A 85 11.99 5.93 -16.36
C SER A 85 12.94 6.24 -17.51
N GLY A 86 12.46 7.02 -18.51
CA GLY A 86 13.14 7.27 -19.77
C GLY A 86 13.07 6.12 -20.78
N VAL A 87 12.33 5.03 -20.47
CA VAL A 87 12.19 3.84 -21.33
C VAL A 87 10.86 3.84 -22.08
N GLU A 88 9.77 4.14 -21.40
CA GLU A 88 8.39 4.24 -21.93
C GLU A 88 7.96 3.01 -22.74
N ARG A 89 8.29 1.82 -22.25
CA ARG A 89 7.99 0.54 -22.91
C ARG A 89 7.32 -0.44 -21.95
N GLN A 90 6.14 -0.94 -22.33
CA GLN A 90 5.44 -1.98 -21.57
C GLN A 90 6.14 -3.34 -21.72
N LEU A 91 6.51 -3.95 -20.58
CA LEU A 91 7.08 -5.29 -20.52
C LEU A 91 6.00 -6.31 -20.88
N GLN A 92 6.37 -7.33 -21.68
CA GLN A 92 5.45 -8.38 -22.07
C GLN A 92 5.66 -9.66 -21.20
N PRO A 93 4.63 -10.51 -21.04
CA PRO A 93 4.69 -11.71 -20.20
C PRO A 93 5.78 -12.74 -20.57
N ASP A 94 6.26 -12.72 -21.81
CA ASP A 94 7.34 -13.59 -22.32
C ASP A 94 8.72 -12.93 -22.29
N GLU A 95 8.82 -11.72 -21.75
CA GLU A 95 10.06 -10.94 -21.64
C GLU A 95 10.64 -10.97 -20.22
N TYR A 96 11.94 -10.69 -20.16
CA TYR A 96 12.70 -10.46 -18.94
C TYR A 96 13.30 -9.07 -18.97
N LEU A 97 13.11 -8.31 -17.89
CA LEU A 97 13.74 -7.02 -17.66
C LEU A 97 14.97 -7.24 -16.77
N TRP A 98 16.11 -6.85 -17.28
CA TRP A 98 17.37 -6.88 -16.57
C TRP A 98 17.78 -5.47 -16.15
N TYR A 99 18.32 -5.39 -14.95
CA TYR A 99 18.96 -4.19 -14.40
C TYR A 99 20.38 -4.53 -13.99
N GLU A 100 21.30 -3.56 -14.12
CA GLU A 100 22.65 -3.65 -13.60
C GLU A 100 23.14 -2.33 -13.05
N ARG A 101 23.81 -2.39 -11.88
CA ARG A 101 24.48 -1.25 -11.23
C ARG A 101 25.78 -1.69 -10.57
N GLY A 102 26.82 -0.85 -10.68
CA GLY A 102 28.06 -0.99 -9.92
C GLY A 102 27.89 -0.57 -8.46
N ILE A 103 28.49 -1.34 -7.57
CA ILE A 103 28.64 -0.99 -6.14
C ILE A 103 30.13 -1.00 -5.84
N PHE A 104 30.66 0.10 -5.33
CA PHE A 104 32.07 0.20 -4.93
C PHE A 104 32.20 -0.03 -3.43
N ILE A 105 33.05 -0.99 -3.03
CA ILE A 105 33.37 -1.32 -1.64
C ILE A 105 34.81 -0.94 -1.39
N THR A 106 35.03 0.01 -0.47
CA THR A 106 36.39 0.44 -0.08
C THR A 106 37.12 -0.66 0.68
N ALA A 107 38.45 -0.58 0.77
CA ALA A 107 39.23 -1.52 1.60
C ALA A 107 38.79 -1.48 3.08
N GLU A 108 38.43 -0.31 3.60
CA GLU A 108 37.94 -0.11 4.96
C GLU A 108 36.56 -0.79 5.15
N ASP A 109 35.63 -0.57 4.23
CA ASP A 109 34.31 -1.23 4.25
C ASP A 109 34.46 -2.75 4.19
N TYR A 110 35.35 -3.25 3.29
CA TYR A 110 35.59 -4.68 3.17
C TYR A 110 36.18 -5.27 4.45
N ALA A 111 37.11 -4.61 5.10
CA ALA A 111 37.67 -5.03 6.39
C ALA A 111 36.58 -5.04 7.51
N SER A 112 35.61 -4.11 7.44
CA SER A 112 34.51 -4.00 8.41
C SER A 112 33.54 -5.20 8.37
N LEU A 113 33.54 -6.01 7.29
CA LEU A 113 32.73 -7.24 7.18
C LEU A 113 33.04 -8.29 8.25
N SER A 114 34.20 -8.17 8.92
CA SER A 114 34.53 -8.98 10.10
C SER A 114 33.54 -8.75 11.28
N SER A 115 32.92 -7.57 11.39
CA SER A 115 32.00 -7.16 12.47
C SER A 115 30.63 -6.69 11.98
N LYS A 116 30.49 -6.37 10.70
CA LYS A 116 29.25 -5.83 10.08
C LYS A 116 28.73 -6.73 8.96
N LYS A 117 27.52 -6.43 8.53
CA LYS A 117 26.88 -6.97 7.31
C LYS A 117 26.41 -5.84 6.42
N LEU A 118 26.39 -6.07 5.11
CA LEU A 118 25.76 -5.19 4.14
C LEU A 118 24.45 -5.83 3.66
N ILE A 119 23.33 -5.20 3.99
CA ILE A 119 21.99 -5.65 3.61
C ILE A 119 21.46 -4.74 2.50
N LEU A 120 21.09 -5.34 1.38
CA LEU A 120 20.41 -4.68 0.28
C LEU A 120 18.90 -4.82 0.47
N HIS A 121 18.17 -3.73 0.27
CA HIS A 121 16.73 -3.66 0.37
C HIS A 121 16.12 -3.19 -0.95
N PHE A 122 15.00 -3.81 -1.32
CA PHE A 122 14.09 -3.34 -2.36
C PHE A 122 12.75 -3.01 -1.71
N GLY A 123 12.25 -1.80 -1.94
CA GLY A 123 10.93 -1.39 -1.45
C GLY A 123 9.80 -2.18 -2.11
N ALA A 124 9.87 -2.35 -3.43
CA ALA A 124 9.00 -3.25 -4.19
C ALA A 124 9.58 -3.51 -5.59
N VAL A 125 9.35 -4.72 -6.11
CA VAL A 125 9.70 -5.14 -7.48
C VAL A 125 8.59 -6.00 -8.04
N ASP A 126 7.92 -5.54 -9.10
CA ASP A 126 6.85 -6.28 -9.76
C ASP A 126 7.41 -7.12 -10.92
N GLN A 127 7.37 -8.44 -10.94
CA GLN A 127 6.72 -9.24 -9.93
C GLN A 127 7.63 -10.36 -9.40
N THR A 128 8.42 -11.03 -10.24
CA THR A 128 9.35 -12.09 -9.86
C THR A 128 10.78 -11.63 -10.09
N ALA A 129 11.56 -11.57 -9.01
CA ALA A 129 12.92 -11.04 -9.02
C ALA A 129 13.97 -12.11 -8.73
N LEU A 130 15.08 -12.07 -9.47
CA LEU A 130 16.33 -12.80 -9.17
C LEU A 130 17.43 -11.78 -8.97
N VAL A 131 17.98 -11.70 -7.76
CA VAL A 131 19.11 -10.83 -7.40
C VAL A 131 20.41 -11.61 -7.51
N CYS A 132 21.38 -11.05 -8.23
CA CYS A 132 22.75 -11.57 -8.32
C CYS A 132 23.77 -10.50 -7.96
N LEU A 133 24.88 -10.93 -7.34
CA LEU A 133 26.05 -10.09 -7.12
C LEU A 133 27.29 -10.78 -7.71
N ASN A 134 28.04 -10.08 -8.55
CA ASN A 134 29.22 -10.63 -9.23
C ASN A 134 28.90 -11.95 -9.99
N GLY A 135 27.73 -12.03 -10.64
CA GLY A 135 27.26 -13.21 -11.37
C GLY A 135 26.77 -14.36 -10.48
N ARG A 136 26.86 -14.24 -9.15
CA ARG A 136 26.40 -15.26 -8.19
C ARG A 136 25.00 -14.93 -7.68
N LYS A 137 24.09 -15.91 -7.71
CA LYS A 137 22.74 -15.77 -7.16
C LYS A 137 22.79 -15.48 -5.66
N VAL A 138 22.14 -14.38 -5.24
CA VAL A 138 21.94 -13.98 -3.83
C VAL A 138 20.60 -14.46 -3.32
N CYS A 139 19.50 -14.02 -3.95
CA CYS A 139 18.15 -14.41 -3.54
C CYS A 139 17.16 -14.40 -4.71
N THR A 140 15.94 -14.86 -4.44
CA THR A 140 14.77 -14.71 -5.33
C THR A 140 13.60 -14.22 -4.52
N HIS A 141 12.76 -13.38 -5.14
CA HIS A 141 11.52 -12.88 -4.58
C HIS A 141 10.36 -13.12 -5.55
N THR A 142 9.14 -13.22 -5.01
CA THR A 142 7.88 -13.26 -5.77
C THR A 142 6.83 -12.47 -5.02
N GLY A 143 6.15 -11.57 -5.70
CA GLY A 143 5.16 -10.64 -5.19
C GLY A 143 5.56 -9.20 -5.51
N GLY A 144 4.64 -8.42 -6.11
CA GLY A 144 4.95 -7.09 -6.68
C GLY A 144 4.88 -5.94 -5.69
N TYR A 145 4.43 -6.15 -4.44
CA TYR A 145 3.98 -5.04 -3.58
C TYR A 145 4.69 -4.95 -2.22
N LEU A 146 5.42 -5.97 -1.82
CA LEU A 146 6.05 -6.03 -0.50
C LEU A 146 7.56 -5.93 -0.60
N PRO A 147 8.21 -5.27 0.39
CA PRO A 147 9.65 -5.17 0.42
C PRO A 147 10.32 -6.52 0.68
N PHE A 148 11.54 -6.65 0.19
CA PHE A 148 12.42 -7.77 0.51
C PHE A 148 13.87 -7.33 0.67
N GLU A 149 14.66 -8.15 1.32
CA GLU A 149 16.06 -7.90 1.63
C GLU A 149 16.99 -9.01 1.14
N ALA A 150 18.24 -8.67 0.88
CA ALA A 150 19.29 -9.58 0.47
C ALA A 150 20.59 -9.31 1.25
N ASP A 151 21.12 -10.31 1.95
CA ASP A 151 22.45 -10.21 2.60
C ASP A 151 23.54 -10.34 1.53
N LEU A 152 24.19 -9.22 1.19
CA LEU A 152 25.27 -9.16 0.20
C LEU A 152 26.61 -9.62 0.76
N THR A 153 26.77 -9.64 2.09
CA THR A 153 28.04 -9.89 2.80
C THR A 153 28.85 -11.07 2.24
N PRO A 154 28.26 -12.28 2.00
CA PRO A 154 29.03 -13.44 1.51
C PRO A 154 29.47 -13.36 0.05
N PHE A 155 29.04 -12.35 -0.69
CA PHE A 155 29.22 -12.21 -2.13
C PHE A 155 30.11 -11.04 -2.52
N LEU A 156 30.40 -10.14 -1.55
CA LEU A 156 31.21 -8.94 -1.75
C LEU A 156 32.68 -9.26 -2.01
N ARG A 157 33.29 -8.38 -2.76
CA ARG A 157 34.75 -8.25 -2.92
C ARG A 157 35.15 -6.79 -2.75
N GLU A 158 36.39 -6.53 -2.41
CA GLU A 158 36.96 -5.19 -2.41
C GLU A 158 36.92 -4.60 -3.82
N GLY A 159 36.68 -3.30 -3.94
CA GLY A 159 36.55 -2.58 -5.21
C GLY A 159 35.15 -2.72 -5.85
N CYS A 160 35.11 -2.80 -7.17
CA CYS A 160 33.87 -2.81 -7.93
C CYS A 160 33.14 -4.15 -7.86
N ASN A 161 31.86 -4.11 -7.49
CA ASN A 161 30.92 -5.22 -7.50
C ASN A 161 29.79 -4.94 -8.49
N SER A 162 29.40 -5.92 -9.30
CA SER A 162 28.27 -5.80 -10.21
C SER A 162 27.02 -6.42 -9.57
N LEU A 163 26.05 -5.56 -9.23
CA LEU A 163 24.71 -5.95 -8.81
C LEU A 163 23.83 -6.06 -10.05
N SER A 164 23.23 -7.23 -10.25
CA SER A 164 22.25 -7.43 -11.32
C SER A 164 20.93 -7.96 -10.77
N LEU A 165 19.83 -7.51 -11.37
CA LEU A 165 18.47 -7.93 -11.07
C LEU A 165 17.81 -8.36 -12.37
N ARG A 166 17.23 -9.58 -12.38
CA ARG A 166 16.33 -10.05 -13.44
C ARG A 166 14.91 -10.07 -12.94
N VAL A 167 14.02 -9.44 -13.68
CA VAL A 167 12.58 -9.39 -13.37
C VAL A 167 11.79 -10.06 -14.48
N ARG A 168 10.71 -10.73 -14.11
CA ARG A 168 9.65 -11.16 -15.00
C ARG A 168 8.32 -10.81 -14.39
N ASP A 169 7.45 -10.23 -15.21
CA ASP A 169 6.08 -9.93 -14.84
C ASP A 169 5.11 -10.44 -15.91
N ALA A 170 4.12 -11.22 -15.48
CA ALA A 170 3.07 -11.70 -16.35
C ALA A 170 1.80 -10.86 -16.25
N SER A 171 1.78 -9.82 -15.41
CA SER A 171 0.67 -8.90 -15.20
C SER A 171 -0.68 -9.64 -15.07
N ASP A 172 -1.71 -9.23 -15.82
CA ASP A 172 -3.05 -9.84 -15.82
C ASP A 172 -3.14 -11.19 -16.54
N ALA A 173 -2.07 -11.65 -17.21
CA ALA A 173 -1.97 -12.99 -17.80
C ALA A 173 -1.67 -14.10 -16.77
N SER A 174 -1.69 -13.79 -15.45
CA SER A 174 -1.36 -14.72 -14.38
C SER A 174 -2.41 -14.76 -13.26
N TYR A 175 -2.10 -15.44 -12.15
CA TYR A 175 -2.93 -15.52 -10.94
C TYR A 175 -2.41 -14.65 -9.79
N HIS A 176 -1.33 -13.93 -9.99
CA HIS A 176 -0.69 -13.11 -8.98
C HIS A 176 -1.55 -11.89 -8.58
N SER A 177 -1.18 -11.25 -7.47
CA SER A 177 -1.72 -9.94 -7.11
C SER A 177 -1.22 -8.89 -8.09
N ARG A 178 -2.13 -8.07 -8.63
CA ARG A 178 -1.80 -7.04 -9.63
C ARG A 178 -2.58 -5.72 -9.48
N GLY A 179 -3.56 -5.69 -8.56
CA GLY A 179 -4.42 -4.52 -8.42
C GLY A 179 -5.30 -4.27 -9.66
N LYS A 180 -5.36 -3.03 -10.10
CA LYS A 180 -6.08 -2.63 -11.34
C LYS A 180 -5.21 -2.66 -12.60
N GLN A 181 -4.01 -3.20 -12.53
CA GLN A 181 -3.08 -3.28 -13.64
C GLN A 181 -3.58 -4.25 -14.73
N THR A 182 -3.43 -3.85 -16.00
CA THR A 182 -3.74 -4.68 -17.16
C THR A 182 -2.83 -4.32 -18.32
N LEU A 183 -2.46 -5.31 -19.15
CA LEU A 183 -1.70 -5.09 -20.39
C LEU A 183 -2.51 -4.31 -21.44
N LYS A 184 -3.84 -4.44 -21.39
CA LYS A 184 -4.77 -3.70 -22.22
C LYS A 184 -5.62 -2.81 -21.33
N ARG A 185 -5.13 -1.60 -21.07
CA ARG A 185 -5.81 -0.61 -20.23
C ARG A 185 -7.17 -0.19 -20.79
N GLY A 186 -8.01 0.38 -19.95
CA GLY A 186 -9.28 0.99 -20.34
C GLY A 186 -10.32 1.03 -19.22
N GLY A 187 -11.09 2.11 -19.19
CA GLY A 187 -12.11 2.33 -18.16
C GLY A 187 -11.52 2.43 -16.77
N MET A 188 -11.79 1.45 -15.91
CA MET A 188 -11.32 1.40 -14.53
C MET A 188 -10.06 0.53 -14.34
N PHE A 189 -9.43 0.07 -15.42
CA PHE A 189 -8.18 -0.69 -15.42
C PHE A 189 -7.10 0.10 -16.13
N TYR A 190 -5.92 0.17 -15.53
CA TYR A 190 -4.86 1.10 -15.90
C TYR A 190 -3.64 0.39 -16.46
N THR A 191 -2.71 1.17 -17.03
CA THR A 191 -1.43 0.70 -17.56
C THR A 191 -0.71 -0.18 -16.54
N ALA A 192 -0.39 -1.42 -16.96
CA ALA A 192 0.43 -2.32 -16.17
C ALA A 192 1.86 -1.78 -16.10
N GLN A 193 2.47 -1.94 -14.95
CA GLN A 193 3.86 -1.59 -14.69
C GLN A 193 4.64 -2.82 -14.22
N SER A 194 5.96 -2.79 -14.38
CA SER A 194 6.85 -3.91 -14.07
C SER A 194 8.15 -3.45 -13.43
N GLY A 195 8.89 -4.36 -12.84
CA GLY A 195 10.24 -4.07 -12.35
C GLY A 195 10.27 -3.31 -11.04
N ILE A 196 11.35 -2.58 -10.82
CA ILE A 196 11.57 -1.78 -9.61
C ILE A 196 10.64 -0.57 -9.66
N TRP A 197 9.79 -0.40 -8.62
CA TRP A 197 8.91 0.77 -8.51
C TRP A 197 8.91 1.44 -7.14
N GLN A 198 9.75 0.96 -6.21
CA GLN A 198 10.05 1.66 -4.96
C GLN A 198 11.56 1.67 -4.73
N THR A 199 12.01 2.60 -3.88
CA THR A 199 13.41 2.83 -3.55
C THR A 199 14.20 1.55 -3.32
N VAL A 200 15.43 1.53 -3.84
CA VAL A 200 16.46 0.53 -3.57
C VAL A 200 17.54 1.17 -2.70
N TRP A 201 17.93 0.51 -1.60
CA TRP A 201 18.96 1.04 -0.69
C TRP A 201 19.76 -0.06 -0.03
N MET A 202 20.91 0.30 0.53
CA MET A 202 21.75 -0.58 1.34
C MET A 202 21.91 -0.04 2.75
N GLU A 203 22.08 -0.93 3.72
CA GLU A 203 22.39 -0.61 5.11
C GLU A 203 23.57 -1.44 5.61
N TRP A 204 24.51 -0.76 6.28
CA TRP A 204 25.51 -1.43 7.09
C TRP A 204 24.95 -1.68 8.48
N VAL A 205 24.80 -2.94 8.85
CA VAL A 205 24.31 -3.35 10.18
C VAL A 205 25.38 -4.14 10.94
N PRO A 206 25.46 -4.05 12.29
CA PRO A 206 26.31 -4.94 13.07
C PRO A 206 25.90 -6.41 12.90
N LYS A 207 26.73 -7.36 13.32
CA LYS A 207 26.35 -8.80 13.27
C LYS A 207 25.12 -9.10 14.10
N ASN A 208 24.98 -8.44 15.26
CA ASN A 208 23.79 -8.47 16.08
C ASN A 208 22.95 -7.22 15.76
N TYR A 209 21.78 -7.40 15.14
CA TYR A 209 20.94 -6.29 14.72
C TYR A 209 19.44 -6.61 14.84
N ILE A 210 18.64 -5.56 14.94
CA ILE A 210 17.17 -5.62 14.98
C ILE A 210 16.66 -5.88 13.56
N ARG A 211 16.02 -7.03 13.35
CA ARG A 211 15.41 -7.36 12.05
C ARG A 211 14.06 -6.69 11.89
N LYS A 212 13.27 -6.68 12.97
CA LYS A 212 11.90 -6.19 12.98
C LYS A 212 11.38 -6.07 14.41
N PHE A 213 10.43 -5.20 14.61
CA PHE A 213 9.64 -5.16 15.85
C PHE A 213 8.18 -4.84 15.54
N TYR A 214 7.31 -5.13 16.50
CA TYR A 214 5.89 -4.84 16.48
C TYR A 214 5.57 -3.94 17.66
N LEU A 215 4.88 -2.84 17.40
CA LEU A 215 4.45 -1.85 18.38
C LEU A 215 2.92 -1.94 18.50
N THR A 216 2.43 -2.30 19.67
CA THR A 216 0.99 -2.38 19.94
C THR A 216 0.66 -1.44 21.08
N SER A 217 -0.06 -0.37 20.78
CA SER A 217 -0.57 0.56 21.79
C SER A 217 -1.79 -0.05 22.47
N ASP A 218 -1.77 -0.14 23.79
CA ASP A 218 -2.94 -0.34 24.64
C ASP A 218 -3.32 1.04 25.19
N TYR A 219 -4.24 1.71 24.45
CA TYR A 219 -4.64 3.09 24.75
C TYR A 219 -5.27 3.19 26.15
N ASP A 220 -6.10 2.22 26.51
CA ASP A 220 -6.86 2.25 27.76
C ASP A 220 -5.97 2.10 28.99
N LYS A 221 -4.88 1.32 28.87
CA LYS A 221 -3.90 1.14 29.95
C LYS A 221 -2.77 2.14 29.93
N GLY A 222 -2.64 2.93 28.84
CA GLY A 222 -1.47 3.77 28.64
C GLY A 222 -0.19 2.95 28.50
N GLU A 223 -0.24 1.84 27.77
CA GLU A 223 0.89 0.92 27.62
C GLU A 223 1.28 0.77 26.14
N LEU A 224 2.60 0.73 25.88
CA LEU A 224 3.15 0.31 24.61
C LEU A 224 3.75 -1.09 24.77
N HIS A 225 3.21 -2.06 24.03
CA HIS A 225 3.73 -3.42 23.95
C HIS A 225 4.69 -3.53 22.77
N ILE A 226 5.93 -3.88 23.02
CA ILE A 226 6.99 -4.06 22.02
C ILE A 226 7.32 -5.54 21.93
N ARG A 227 7.27 -6.10 20.71
CA ARG A 227 7.82 -7.42 20.41
C ARG A 227 8.89 -7.29 19.34
N MET A 228 10.14 -7.50 19.69
CA MET A 228 11.30 -7.35 18.84
C MET A 228 11.82 -8.70 18.36
N LEU A 229 12.24 -8.77 17.10
CA LEU A 229 12.93 -9.91 16.49
C LEU A 229 14.33 -9.46 16.09
N THR A 230 15.35 -10.19 16.52
CA THR A 230 16.74 -9.82 16.30
C THR A 230 17.52 -10.91 15.58
N HIS A 231 18.61 -10.53 14.96
CA HIS A 231 19.70 -11.43 14.57
C HIS A 231 20.77 -11.34 15.65
N GLY A 232 21.08 -12.49 16.27
CA GLY A 232 22.00 -12.54 17.41
C GLY A 232 21.42 -12.02 18.73
N THR A 233 22.27 -11.90 19.74
CA THR A 233 21.92 -11.44 21.10
C THR A 233 22.81 -10.28 21.53
N ALA A 234 22.22 -9.30 22.19
CA ALA A 234 22.89 -8.17 22.82
C ALA A 234 21.95 -7.53 23.86
N PRO A 235 22.46 -6.76 24.84
CA PRO A 235 21.63 -5.96 25.72
C PRO A 235 20.77 -4.97 24.92
N VAL A 236 19.55 -4.70 25.42
CA VAL A 236 18.59 -3.79 24.80
C VAL A 236 18.34 -2.62 25.72
N ARG A 237 18.42 -1.40 25.20
CA ARG A 237 17.94 -0.18 25.85
C ARG A 237 16.84 0.43 25.00
N ILE A 238 15.74 0.81 25.62
CA ILE A 238 14.58 1.40 24.96
C ILE A 238 14.29 2.74 25.61
N GLN A 239 14.27 3.79 24.80
CA GLN A 239 13.96 5.15 25.22
C GLN A 239 12.74 5.66 24.47
N VAL A 240 11.81 6.30 25.19
CA VAL A 240 10.61 6.93 24.63
C VAL A 240 10.67 8.42 24.92
N PHE A 241 10.38 9.21 23.88
CA PHE A 241 10.39 10.66 23.99
C PHE A 241 9.02 11.22 23.62
N GLU A 242 8.57 12.17 24.42
CA GLU A 242 7.50 13.10 24.12
C GLU A 242 8.16 14.42 23.68
N GLU A 243 8.14 14.70 22.38
CA GLU A 243 8.96 15.75 21.76
C GLU A 243 10.46 15.57 22.09
N SER A 244 11.06 16.47 22.85
CA SER A 244 12.47 16.37 23.30
C SER A 244 12.63 15.75 24.70
N ASN A 245 11.52 15.51 25.42
CA ASN A 245 11.55 15.01 26.79
C ASN A 245 11.58 13.48 26.82
N CYS A 246 12.62 12.90 27.41
CA CYS A 246 12.71 11.46 27.64
C CYS A 246 11.78 11.06 28.81
N ILE A 247 10.70 10.36 28.47
CA ILE A 247 9.67 9.94 29.44
C ILE A 247 9.85 8.50 29.93
N CYS A 248 10.66 7.70 29.22
CA CYS A 248 11.04 6.34 29.62
C CYS A 248 12.45 6.04 29.14
N ASP A 249 13.23 5.36 29.97
CA ASP A 249 14.59 4.87 29.67
C ASP A 249 14.81 3.53 30.38
N ASP A 250 14.46 2.45 29.68
CA ASP A 250 14.49 1.09 30.24
C ASP A 250 15.55 0.23 29.59
N SER A 251 16.19 -0.62 30.42
CA SER A 251 17.16 -1.60 29.95
C SER A 251 16.67 -3.02 30.19
N TYR A 252 16.85 -3.86 29.19
CA TYR A 252 16.40 -5.24 29.17
C TYR A 252 17.57 -6.20 28.95
N LYS A 253 17.44 -7.39 29.51
CA LYS A 253 18.40 -8.48 29.28
C LYS A 253 18.35 -8.91 27.80
N GLU A 254 19.36 -9.67 27.39
CA GLU A 254 19.45 -10.21 26.03
C GLU A 254 18.17 -10.96 25.58
N PRO A 255 17.78 -10.81 24.31
CA PRO A 255 16.69 -11.59 23.72
C PRO A 255 16.91 -13.09 23.86
N VAL A 256 15.84 -13.84 24.05
CA VAL A 256 15.87 -15.29 24.19
C VAL A 256 15.45 -15.99 22.89
N PRO A 257 15.92 -17.23 22.63
CA PRO A 257 15.45 -18.00 21.49
C PRO A 257 13.93 -18.24 21.59
N PRO A 258 13.17 -18.21 20.50
CA PRO A 258 11.73 -18.39 20.51
C PRO A 258 11.36 -19.79 21.01
N LYS A 259 10.39 -19.87 21.92
CA LYS A 259 9.87 -21.17 22.40
C LYS A 259 9.27 -21.94 21.21
N LYS A 260 9.55 -23.24 21.11
CA LYS A 260 9.12 -24.14 20.02
C LYS A 260 7.61 -24.09 19.66
N LYS A 261 6.74 -23.58 20.56
CA LYS A 261 5.28 -23.48 20.36
C LYS A 261 4.83 -22.22 19.58
N GLU A 262 5.64 -21.18 19.47
CA GLU A 262 5.26 -19.94 18.73
C GLU A 262 5.50 -20.03 17.22
N SER A 263 6.16 -21.09 16.75
CA SER A 263 6.48 -21.32 15.34
C SER A 263 5.33 -21.89 14.49
N SER A 264 4.15 -22.11 15.05
CA SER A 264 3.09 -22.90 14.40
C SER A 264 2.10 -22.12 13.52
N ALA A 265 2.15 -20.81 13.44
CA ALA A 265 1.15 -20.00 12.72
C ALA A 265 1.61 -19.41 11.37
N SER A 266 2.89 -19.51 11.01
CA SER A 266 3.42 -19.01 9.71
C SER A 266 4.17 -20.07 8.89
N ALA A 267 3.94 -21.34 9.17
CA ALA A 267 4.68 -22.47 8.57
C ALA A 267 4.27 -22.80 7.12
N LEU A 268 3.71 -21.87 6.37
CA LEU A 268 3.39 -22.07 4.94
C LEU A 268 4.37 -21.37 3.98
N SER A 269 5.39 -20.68 4.48
CA SER A 269 6.47 -20.21 3.64
C SER A 269 7.69 -21.12 3.78
N ALA A 270 8.03 -21.82 2.71
CA ALA A 270 9.29 -22.55 2.56
C ALA A 270 10.48 -21.59 2.33
N ALA A 271 10.60 -20.54 3.11
CA ALA A 271 11.87 -19.88 3.34
C ALA A 271 12.60 -20.74 4.36
N LYS A 272 13.74 -21.31 3.98
CA LYS A 272 14.63 -22.05 4.89
C LYS A 272 14.76 -21.23 6.17
N ARG A 273 14.28 -21.79 7.28
CA ARG A 273 14.38 -21.20 8.61
C ARG A 273 15.83 -20.81 8.84
N ASN A 274 16.07 -19.50 9.05
CA ASN A 274 17.31 -19.10 9.68
C ASN A 274 17.18 -19.53 11.16
N PRO A 275 17.94 -20.50 11.67
CA PRO A 275 17.74 -21.08 13.00
C PRO A 275 18.07 -20.13 14.17
N GLU A 276 18.50 -18.88 13.89
CA GLU A 276 19.10 -17.94 14.86
C GLU A 276 18.23 -16.68 15.10
N GLY A 277 16.92 -16.77 14.99
CA GLY A 277 16.04 -15.66 15.36
C GLY A 277 15.78 -15.63 16.87
N TYR A 278 16.14 -14.53 17.54
CA TYR A 278 15.82 -14.29 18.95
C TYR A 278 14.64 -13.31 19.07
N SER A 279 13.93 -13.36 20.20
CA SER A 279 12.83 -12.44 20.47
C SER A 279 12.90 -11.84 21.86
N LEU A 280 12.50 -10.57 21.97
CA LEU A 280 12.29 -9.84 23.22
C LEU A 280 10.85 -9.31 23.23
N SER A 281 10.19 -9.37 24.38
CA SER A 281 8.93 -8.66 24.61
C SER A 281 9.11 -7.72 25.79
N ALA A 282 8.66 -6.46 25.61
CA ALA A 282 8.68 -5.42 26.63
C ALA A 282 7.33 -4.72 26.69
N ILE A 283 6.97 -4.20 27.86
CA ILE A 283 5.79 -3.35 28.08
C ILE A 283 6.29 -2.06 28.71
N ILE A 284 6.00 -0.95 28.05
CA ILE A 284 6.39 0.39 28.52
C ILE A 284 5.11 1.14 28.89
N ARG A 285 5.07 1.68 30.10
CA ARG A 285 3.98 2.55 30.54
C ARG A 285 4.24 3.98 30.09
N ILE A 286 3.20 4.59 29.51
CA ILE A 286 3.19 5.98 29.06
C ILE A 286 2.21 6.76 29.95
N PRO A 287 2.67 7.35 31.07
CA PRO A 287 1.79 8.05 31.99
C PRO A 287 1.12 9.25 31.30
N LYS A 288 -0.21 9.37 31.42
CA LYS A 288 -0.98 10.45 30.81
C LYS A 288 -0.74 10.54 29.29
N ALA A 289 -0.77 9.39 28.62
CA ALA A 289 -0.49 9.31 27.20
C ALA A 289 -1.31 10.33 26.40
N ARG A 290 -0.62 11.16 25.59
CA ARG A 290 -1.25 12.07 24.63
C ARG A 290 -1.79 11.25 23.47
N PRO A 291 -3.13 11.29 23.20
CA PRO A 291 -3.71 10.49 22.14
C PRO A 291 -3.36 11.05 20.77
N TRP A 292 -3.23 10.16 19.79
CA TRP A 292 -3.24 10.54 18.38
C TRP A 292 -4.68 10.74 17.92
N THR A 293 -4.93 11.88 17.26
CA THR A 293 -6.21 12.19 16.60
C THR A 293 -5.96 12.77 15.22
N THR A 294 -7.01 12.98 14.43
CA THR A 294 -6.91 13.62 13.11
C THR A 294 -6.57 15.10 13.20
N GLU A 295 -6.89 15.74 14.32
CA GLU A 295 -6.62 17.16 14.62
C GLU A 295 -5.27 17.36 15.30
N ASP A 296 -4.89 16.42 16.19
CA ASP A 296 -3.61 16.41 16.93
C ASP A 296 -2.90 15.06 16.70
N PRO A 297 -2.22 14.87 15.56
CA PRO A 297 -1.58 13.61 15.19
C PRO A 297 -0.23 13.41 15.88
N PHE A 298 -0.26 13.37 17.22
CA PHE A 298 0.95 13.29 18.02
C PHE A 298 1.66 11.93 17.89
N LEU A 299 2.95 11.97 17.58
CA LEU A 299 3.81 10.80 17.46
C LEU A 299 4.91 10.84 18.53
N TYR A 300 4.99 9.79 19.34
CA TYR A 300 6.11 9.56 20.25
C TYR A 300 7.32 9.06 19.49
N THR A 301 8.52 9.57 19.82
CA THR A 301 9.78 9.03 19.29
C THR A 301 10.22 7.84 20.12
N LEU A 302 10.63 6.76 19.45
CA LEU A 302 11.14 5.54 20.05
C LEU A 302 12.58 5.32 19.60
N LYS A 303 13.54 5.24 20.53
CA LYS A 303 14.94 4.89 20.25
C LYS A 303 15.25 3.55 20.88
N ILE A 304 15.77 2.62 20.07
CA ILE A 304 16.16 1.30 20.52
C ILE A 304 17.64 1.09 20.22
N GLN A 305 18.41 0.83 21.26
CA GLN A 305 19.80 0.38 21.16
C GLN A 305 19.85 -1.12 21.43
N PHE A 306 20.44 -1.88 20.51
CA PHE A 306 20.66 -3.32 20.62
C PHE A 306 22.14 -3.62 20.38
N GLY A 307 22.94 -3.62 21.47
CA GLY A 307 24.40 -3.58 21.33
C GLY A 307 24.85 -2.37 20.54
N ASP A 308 25.50 -2.61 19.40
CA ASP A 308 25.97 -1.55 18.47
C ASP A 308 24.93 -1.14 17.42
N ASP A 309 23.75 -1.78 17.37
CA ASP A 309 22.66 -1.40 16.47
C ASP A 309 21.78 -0.32 17.12
N HIS A 310 21.67 0.83 16.46
CA HIS A 310 20.87 1.96 16.89
C HIS A 310 19.74 2.18 15.90
N VAL A 311 18.51 2.12 16.39
CA VAL A 311 17.30 2.28 15.58
C VAL A 311 16.42 3.38 16.16
N GLU A 312 16.01 4.30 15.28
CA GLU A 312 14.96 5.27 15.58
C GLU A 312 13.65 4.86 14.94
N SER A 313 12.56 5.05 15.68
CA SER A 313 11.19 4.75 15.25
C SER A 313 10.22 5.75 15.88
N TYR A 314 8.94 5.55 15.62
CA TYR A 314 7.86 6.31 16.24
C TYR A 314 6.63 5.42 16.45
N PHE A 315 5.73 5.85 17.33
CA PHE A 315 4.43 5.23 17.55
C PHE A 315 3.41 6.27 17.98
N ALA A 316 2.14 5.87 18.00
CA ALA A 316 1.06 6.69 18.53
C ALA A 316 0.24 5.91 19.56
N MET A 317 -0.30 6.63 20.52
CA MET A 317 -1.27 6.08 21.48
C MET A 317 -2.68 6.34 20.93
N ARG A 318 -3.34 5.28 20.48
CA ARG A 318 -4.68 5.34 19.88
C ARG A 318 -5.39 3.99 19.93
N SER A 319 -6.73 4.01 19.86
CA SER A 319 -7.55 2.83 19.60
C SER A 319 -8.55 3.08 18.47
N PHE A 320 -8.85 2.03 17.69
CA PHE A 320 -9.89 2.03 16.66
C PHE A 320 -10.88 0.91 16.98
N THR A 321 -12.15 1.27 17.14
CA THR A 321 -13.21 0.33 17.51
C THR A 321 -14.48 0.58 16.71
N VAL A 322 -15.39 -0.36 16.79
CA VAL A 322 -16.80 -0.17 16.41
C VAL A 322 -17.62 -0.36 17.68
N GLU A 323 -18.30 0.71 18.11
CA GLU A 323 -19.06 0.75 19.37
C GLU A 323 -20.47 1.31 19.14
N PRO A 324 -21.47 0.90 19.91
CA PRO A 324 -22.81 1.50 19.83
C PRO A 324 -22.81 2.91 20.42
N ASP A 325 -23.48 3.85 19.74
CA ASP A 325 -23.78 5.17 20.31
C ASP A 325 -24.91 5.08 21.36
N GLU A 326 -25.29 6.21 21.94
CA GLU A 326 -26.36 6.30 22.93
C GLU A 326 -27.72 5.78 22.43
N LYS A 327 -27.93 5.72 21.12
CA LYS A 327 -29.12 5.18 20.45
C LYS A 327 -28.99 3.70 20.10
N GLY A 328 -27.84 3.07 20.44
CA GLY A 328 -27.54 1.69 20.10
C GLY A 328 -27.12 1.49 18.63
N ILE A 329 -26.79 2.57 17.91
CA ILE A 329 -26.34 2.49 16.51
C ILE A 329 -24.84 2.25 16.50
N PRO A 330 -24.33 1.18 15.81
CA PRO A 330 -22.90 0.94 15.71
C PRO A 330 -22.18 2.10 15.01
N ARG A 331 -21.11 2.64 15.62
CA ARG A 331 -20.29 3.74 15.11
C ARG A 331 -18.84 3.33 15.03
N PHE A 332 -18.12 3.86 14.05
CA PHE A 332 -16.65 3.85 14.10
C PHE A 332 -16.20 4.84 15.17
N CYS A 333 -15.26 4.40 16.01
CA CYS A 333 -14.72 5.21 17.10
C CYS A 333 -13.20 5.33 17.02
N LEU A 334 -12.70 6.52 17.26
CA LEU A 334 -11.29 6.80 17.54
C LEU A 334 -11.16 7.13 19.03
N ASN A 335 -10.35 6.38 19.74
CA ASN A 335 -10.17 6.54 21.20
C ASN A 335 -11.53 6.55 21.96
N HIS A 336 -12.42 5.62 21.58
CA HIS A 336 -13.80 5.45 22.10
C HIS A 336 -14.77 6.60 21.80
N SER A 337 -14.33 7.60 21.06
CA SER A 337 -15.20 8.70 20.63
C SER A 337 -15.70 8.45 19.21
N PRO A 338 -17.04 8.49 18.97
CA PRO A 338 -17.59 8.33 17.63
C PRO A 338 -17.01 9.36 16.66
N LEU A 339 -16.52 8.88 15.52
CA LEU A 339 -15.94 9.71 14.46
C LEU A 339 -16.54 9.32 13.12
N PHE A 340 -17.18 10.27 12.45
CA PHE A 340 -17.58 10.08 11.05
C PHE A 340 -16.36 10.16 10.13
N LEU A 341 -16.12 9.11 9.36
CA LEU A 341 -15.03 9.07 8.39
C LEU A 341 -15.50 9.62 7.04
N HIS A 342 -15.13 10.87 6.77
CA HIS A 342 -15.26 11.46 5.44
C HIS A 342 -14.03 11.14 4.63
N GLY A 343 -14.13 10.13 3.78
CA GLY A 343 -13.02 9.53 3.07
C GLY A 343 -13.01 9.77 1.58
N VAL A 344 -11.85 9.58 0.99
CA VAL A 344 -11.61 9.61 -0.45
C VAL A 344 -10.82 8.37 -0.89
N LEU A 345 -11.16 7.83 -2.07
CA LEU A 345 -10.48 6.69 -2.68
C LEU A 345 -9.19 7.15 -3.34
N ASP A 346 -8.08 6.48 -3.07
CA ASP A 346 -6.79 6.78 -3.68
C ASP A 346 -6.21 5.54 -4.39
N GLN A 347 -6.11 5.61 -5.71
CA GLN A 347 -5.53 4.57 -6.55
C GLN A 347 -3.99 4.54 -6.47
N GLY A 348 -3.36 5.65 -6.06
CA GLY A 348 -1.90 5.77 -5.96
C GLY A 348 -1.19 5.76 -7.32
N TYR A 349 -1.79 6.32 -8.36
CA TYR A 349 -1.20 6.48 -9.69
C TYR A 349 -0.78 7.92 -9.98
N TRP A 350 0.30 8.06 -10.74
CA TRP A 350 0.88 9.32 -11.19
C TRP A 350 1.03 9.30 -12.72
N PRO A 351 0.80 10.40 -13.45
CA PRO A 351 0.85 10.38 -14.91
C PRO A 351 2.25 10.11 -15.46
N ASP A 352 3.27 10.52 -14.70
CA ASP A 352 4.67 10.49 -15.06
C ASP A 352 5.45 9.31 -14.42
N GLY A 353 5.02 8.85 -13.25
CA GLY A 353 5.69 7.78 -12.51
C GLY A 353 4.88 6.48 -12.32
N LEU A 354 3.64 6.41 -12.82
CA LEU A 354 2.67 5.31 -12.59
C LEU A 354 2.50 5.04 -11.09
N TYR A 355 2.97 3.91 -10.56
CA TYR A 355 2.88 3.61 -9.12
C TYR A 355 3.88 4.40 -8.26
N THR A 356 4.90 4.98 -8.86
CA THR A 356 5.95 5.70 -8.16
C THR A 356 5.67 7.19 -8.15
N ALA A 357 5.45 7.77 -6.97
CA ALA A 357 5.36 9.23 -6.86
C ALA A 357 6.70 9.88 -7.26
N PRO A 358 6.66 11.00 -8.01
CA PRO A 358 7.89 11.64 -8.47
C PRO A 358 8.75 12.22 -7.34
N SER A 359 8.14 12.55 -6.20
CA SER A 359 8.84 13.04 -5.01
C SER A 359 8.07 12.72 -3.72
N ASP A 360 8.75 12.82 -2.58
CA ASP A 360 8.14 12.69 -1.26
C ASP A 360 7.10 13.80 -1.00
N GLN A 361 7.33 15.00 -1.57
CA GLN A 361 6.42 16.14 -1.47
C GLN A 361 5.11 15.93 -2.23
N ALA A 362 5.11 15.12 -3.28
CA ALA A 362 3.90 14.76 -4.00
C ALA A 362 2.90 14.00 -3.10
N PHE A 363 3.37 13.08 -2.26
CA PHE A 363 2.54 12.43 -1.24
C PHE A 363 1.96 13.43 -0.24
N VAL A 364 2.80 14.36 0.23
CA VAL A 364 2.38 15.40 1.19
C VAL A 364 1.30 16.29 0.59
N TYR A 365 1.43 16.64 -0.68
CA TYR A 365 0.47 17.46 -1.40
C TYR A 365 -0.91 16.79 -1.47
N ASP A 366 -0.98 15.54 -1.94
CA ASP A 366 -2.25 14.80 -2.04
C ASP A 366 -2.94 14.71 -0.67
N ILE A 367 -2.21 14.35 0.39
CA ILE A 367 -2.76 14.21 1.75
C ILE A 367 -3.25 15.56 2.28
N ARG A 368 -2.48 16.64 2.14
CA ARG A 368 -2.86 17.98 2.62
C ARG A 368 -4.08 18.51 1.87
N THR A 369 -4.07 18.40 0.55
CA THR A 369 -5.21 18.84 -0.28
C THR A 369 -6.50 18.12 0.12
N MET A 370 -6.44 16.83 0.40
CA MET A 370 -7.63 16.10 0.88
C MET A 370 -8.08 16.60 2.25
N LYS A 371 -7.17 16.89 3.18
CA LYS A 371 -7.53 17.51 4.47
C LYS A 371 -8.15 18.89 4.29
N GLU A 372 -7.62 19.73 3.43
CA GLU A 372 -8.15 21.05 3.10
C GLU A 372 -9.55 21.00 2.48
N LEU A 373 -9.85 19.94 1.73
CA LEU A 373 -11.19 19.65 1.22
C LEU A 373 -12.14 19.05 2.28
N GLY A 374 -11.68 18.88 3.53
CA GLY A 374 -12.47 18.40 4.65
C GLY A 374 -12.53 16.87 4.80
N PHE A 375 -11.65 16.14 4.13
CA PHE A 375 -11.50 14.70 4.35
C PHE A 375 -10.61 14.43 5.58
N ASN A 376 -10.96 13.39 6.35
CA ASN A 376 -10.18 12.91 7.49
C ASN A 376 -9.69 11.48 7.29
N MET A 377 -9.99 10.87 6.13
CA MET A 377 -9.63 9.51 5.79
C MET A 377 -9.27 9.37 4.31
N ILE A 378 -8.29 8.52 4.01
CA ILE A 378 -7.97 8.05 2.65
C ILE A 378 -8.08 6.53 2.63
N ARG A 379 -8.85 5.98 1.68
CA ARG A 379 -8.84 4.55 1.38
C ARG A 379 -7.80 4.28 0.30
N LYS A 380 -6.66 3.67 0.70
CA LYS A 380 -5.63 3.22 -0.25
C LYS A 380 -6.15 2.00 -0.98
N HIS A 381 -6.49 2.18 -2.25
CA HIS A 381 -7.25 1.22 -3.02
C HIS A 381 -6.36 0.19 -3.71
N ILE A 382 -6.47 -1.05 -3.23
CA ILE A 382 -5.83 -2.27 -3.78
C ILE A 382 -4.36 -2.11 -4.19
N LYS A 383 -3.62 -1.27 -3.45
CA LYS A 383 -2.19 -1.00 -3.58
C LYS A 383 -1.53 -0.94 -2.20
N ILE A 384 -0.30 -1.45 -2.09
CA ILE A 384 0.55 -1.21 -0.92
C ILE A 384 1.52 -0.10 -1.30
N GLU A 385 1.42 1.02 -0.62
CA GLU A 385 2.21 2.21 -0.93
C GLU A 385 3.61 2.15 -0.28
N ALA A 386 4.52 3.04 -0.69
CA ALA A 386 5.80 3.23 -0.02
C ALA A 386 5.59 3.62 1.46
N ALA A 387 6.47 3.13 2.35
CA ALA A 387 6.33 3.38 3.80
C ALA A 387 6.31 4.87 4.15
N ARG A 388 6.91 5.72 3.32
CA ARG A 388 6.90 7.17 3.47
C ARG A 388 5.51 7.79 3.33
N TRP A 389 4.66 7.26 2.46
CA TRP A 389 3.27 7.72 2.34
C TRP A 389 2.50 7.49 3.65
N TYR A 390 2.63 6.31 4.26
CA TYR A 390 2.00 6.02 5.56
C TYR A 390 2.56 6.92 6.67
N TYR A 391 3.87 7.16 6.69
CA TYR A 391 4.49 8.11 7.62
C TYR A 391 3.88 9.51 7.49
N HIS A 392 3.60 9.96 6.26
CA HIS A 392 2.94 11.24 6.05
C HIS A 392 1.47 11.22 6.50
N CYS A 393 0.74 10.11 6.35
CA CYS A 393 -0.60 9.95 6.93
C CYS A 393 -0.54 10.02 8.46
N ASP A 394 0.43 9.35 9.08
CA ASP A 394 0.62 9.32 10.53
C ASP A 394 0.86 10.71 11.12
N ARG A 395 1.79 11.49 10.53
CA ARG A 395 2.17 12.82 11.04
C ARG A 395 1.23 13.94 10.63
N LEU A 396 0.45 13.77 9.58
CA LEU A 396 -0.52 14.76 9.12
C LEU A 396 -1.94 14.50 9.64
N GLY A 397 -2.16 13.38 10.33
CA GLY A 397 -3.44 13.06 10.93
C GLY A 397 -4.52 12.70 9.91
N ILE A 398 -4.22 11.82 8.98
CA ILE A 398 -5.22 11.26 8.08
C ILE A 398 -5.39 9.76 8.36
N ILE A 399 -6.61 9.32 8.58
CA ILE A 399 -6.92 7.90 8.79
C ILE A 399 -6.77 7.14 7.47
N VAL A 400 -6.26 5.92 7.54
CA VAL A 400 -6.07 5.06 6.37
C VAL A 400 -6.96 3.82 6.47
N TRP A 401 -7.75 3.56 5.43
CA TRP A 401 -8.31 2.25 5.14
C TRP A 401 -7.43 1.58 4.10
N GLN A 402 -6.93 0.40 4.44
CA GLN A 402 -5.95 -0.31 3.62
C GLN A 402 -6.58 -1.52 2.95
N ASP A 403 -6.71 -1.45 1.63
CA ASP A 403 -7.12 -2.60 0.83
C ASP A 403 -5.97 -3.58 0.63
N MET A 404 -6.29 -4.88 0.62
CA MET A 404 -5.37 -5.89 0.10
C MET A 404 -5.39 -5.87 -1.42
N VAL A 405 -4.24 -6.19 -2.03
CA VAL A 405 -4.10 -6.14 -3.48
C VAL A 405 -4.91 -7.25 -4.14
N SER A 406 -5.81 -6.89 -5.04
CA SER A 406 -6.59 -7.84 -5.83
C SER A 406 -5.71 -8.61 -6.80
N GLY A 407 -6.11 -9.82 -7.14
CA GLY A 407 -5.39 -10.68 -8.07
C GLY A 407 -6.22 -11.91 -8.47
N GLY A 408 -5.62 -12.81 -9.20
CA GLY A 408 -6.28 -14.00 -9.75
C GLY A 408 -6.31 -13.96 -11.28
N SER A 409 -6.95 -14.93 -11.91
CA SER A 409 -7.17 -14.96 -13.35
C SER A 409 -8.21 -13.90 -13.78
N SER A 410 -8.53 -13.83 -15.05
CA SER A 410 -9.54 -12.91 -15.60
C SER A 410 -10.86 -12.98 -14.84
N TYR A 411 -11.43 -11.83 -14.55
CA TYR A 411 -12.73 -11.69 -13.90
C TYR A 411 -13.87 -11.73 -14.93
N SER A 412 -15.00 -12.31 -14.54
CA SER A 412 -16.25 -12.16 -15.32
C SER A 412 -16.87 -10.81 -15.02
N LEU A 413 -16.52 -9.76 -15.77
CA LEU A 413 -17.05 -8.41 -15.58
C LEU A 413 -18.60 -8.35 -15.51
N PRO A 414 -19.36 -9.08 -16.34
CA PRO A 414 -20.81 -9.13 -16.19
C PRO A 414 -21.27 -9.57 -14.82
N LEU A 415 -20.53 -10.48 -14.18
CA LEU A 415 -20.89 -11.00 -12.87
C LEU A 415 -20.40 -10.11 -11.71
N VAL A 416 -19.14 -9.69 -11.76
CA VAL A 416 -18.54 -8.98 -10.62
C VAL A 416 -18.79 -7.47 -10.63
N CYS A 417 -19.09 -6.88 -11.81
CA CYS A 417 -19.36 -5.44 -11.93
C CYS A 417 -20.83 -5.14 -12.23
N TYR A 418 -21.41 -5.76 -13.28
CA TYR A 418 -22.73 -5.34 -13.75
C TYR A 418 -23.89 -5.93 -12.95
N LEU A 419 -23.82 -7.22 -12.63
CA LEU A 419 -24.91 -7.91 -11.92
C LEU A 419 -25.19 -7.29 -10.53
N PRO A 420 -24.19 -7.01 -9.68
CA PRO A 420 -24.41 -6.37 -8.39
C PRO A 420 -24.96 -4.95 -8.50
N THR A 421 -24.55 -4.21 -9.54
CA THR A 421 -25.03 -2.85 -9.78
C THR A 421 -26.50 -2.84 -10.19
N LEU A 422 -26.92 -3.82 -11.01
CA LEU A 422 -28.30 -3.96 -11.49
C LEU A 422 -29.22 -4.56 -10.41
N ILE A 423 -28.76 -5.60 -9.73
CA ILE A 423 -29.54 -6.38 -8.75
C ILE A 423 -28.68 -6.56 -7.48
N PRO A 424 -28.58 -5.53 -6.59
CA PRO A 424 -27.72 -5.57 -5.41
C PRO A 424 -27.98 -6.77 -4.49
N ASP A 425 -29.25 -7.16 -4.32
CA ASP A 425 -29.64 -8.23 -3.41
C ASP A 425 -29.10 -9.61 -3.85
N ILE A 426 -28.84 -9.80 -5.14
CA ILE A 426 -28.35 -11.08 -5.65
C ILE A 426 -26.90 -11.36 -5.19
N SER A 427 -26.11 -10.30 -5.01
CA SER A 427 -24.71 -10.41 -4.61
C SER A 427 -24.54 -11.03 -3.22
N GLY A 428 -25.45 -10.78 -2.28
CA GLY A 428 -25.44 -11.35 -0.94
C GLY A 428 -25.74 -12.87 -0.90
N HIS A 429 -26.32 -13.42 -1.96
CA HIS A 429 -26.66 -14.84 -2.05
C HIS A 429 -25.57 -15.69 -2.71
N LEU A 430 -24.63 -15.08 -3.44
CA LEU A 430 -23.54 -15.78 -4.12
C LEU A 430 -22.41 -16.10 -3.12
N LYS A 431 -22.09 -17.40 -3.00
CA LYS A 431 -21.00 -17.86 -2.14
C LYS A 431 -19.66 -17.74 -2.85
N ASP A 432 -18.67 -17.18 -2.16
CA ASP A 432 -17.33 -16.91 -2.68
C ASP A 432 -16.38 -18.14 -2.66
N ASN A 433 -16.88 -19.30 -2.31
CA ASN A 433 -16.20 -20.57 -2.48
C ASN A 433 -16.31 -21.15 -3.91
N ASN A 434 -17.08 -20.51 -4.79
CA ASN A 434 -17.05 -20.79 -6.22
C ASN A 434 -15.86 -20.09 -6.87
N TYR A 435 -14.67 -20.62 -6.65
CA TYR A 435 -13.40 -20.00 -7.04
C TYR A 435 -13.29 -19.66 -8.54
N LYS A 436 -13.93 -20.44 -9.42
CA LYS A 436 -13.90 -20.17 -10.86
C LYS A 436 -14.61 -18.86 -11.20
N LEU A 437 -15.72 -18.59 -10.52
CA LEU A 437 -16.55 -17.41 -10.75
C LEU A 437 -15.80 -16.11 -10.43
N PHE A 438 -14.97 -16.15 -9.39
CA PHE A 438 -14.21 -15.00 -8.89
C PHE A 438 -12.75 -14.97 -9.37
N GLY A 439 -12.39 -15.73 -10.43
CA GLY A 439 -11.02 -15.75 -10.95
C GLY A 439 -9.98 -16.37 -10.04
N ARG A 440 -10.38 -17.24 -9.07
CA ARG A 440 -9.50 -17.84 -8.05
C ARG A 440 -9.37 -19.36 -8.13
N SER A 441 -9.52 -19.96 -9.30
CA SER A 441 -9.40 -21.40 -9.50
C SER A 441 -8.06 -21.97 -9.05
N SER A 442 -6.95 -21.23 -9.24
CA SER A 442 -5.61 -21.65 -8.84
C SER A 442 -5.48 -21.77 -7.31
N LYS A 443 -5.27 -22.99 -6.80
CA LYS A 443 -4.94 -23.22 -5.37
C LYS A 443 -3.62 -22.56 -4.99
N LYS A 444 -2.62 -22.59 -5.90
CA LYS A 444 -1.32 -21.91 -5.68
C LYS A 444 -1.54 -20.40 -5.53
N GLY A 445 -2.33 -19.80 -6.43
CA GLY A 445 -2.66 -18.36 -6.38
C GLY A 445 -3.43 -17.97 -5.11
N ARG A 446 -4.38 -18.81 -4.63
CA ARG A 446 -5.05 -18.55 -3.34
C ARG A 446 -4.10 -18.59 -2.15
N ASN A 447 -3.19 -19.56 -2.11
CA ASN A 447 -2.20 -19.67 -1.02
C ASN A 447 -1.19 -18.52 -1.05
N GLU A 448 -0.76 -18.09 -2.23
CA GLU A 448 0.12 -16.94 -2.43
C GLU A 448 -0.56 -15.67 -1.93
N TRP A 449 -1.79 -15.41 -2.36
CA TRP A 449 -2.55 -14.25 -1.92
C TRP A 449 -2.77 -14.22 -0.40
N ILE A 450 -3.07 -15.37 0.24
CA ILE A 450 -3.20 -15.46 1.71
C ILE A 450 -1.88 -15.08 2.38
N LYS A 451 -0.77 -15.56 1.85
CA LYS A 451 0.56 -15.20 2.36
C LYS A 451 0.81 -13.69 2.22
N GLU A 452 0.59 -13.12 1.05
CA GLU A 452 0.76 -11.69 0.80
C GLU A 452 -0.15 -10.83 1.69
N CYS A 453 -1.41 -11.22 1.87
CA CYS A 453 -2.33 -10.54 2.77
C CYS A 453 -1.80 -10.50 4.22
N LEU A 454 -1.32 -11.63 4.73
CA LEU A 454 -0.77 -11.70 6.09
C LEU A 454 0.58 -11.00 6.22
N ASP A 455 1.40 -11.03 5.18
CA ASP A 455 2.68 -10.33 5.13
C ASP A 455 2.48 -8.81 4.99
N THR A 456 1.42 -8.35 4.31
CA THR A 456 1.00 -6.95 4.25
C THR A 456 0.65 -6.42 5.63
N ILE A 457 -0.19 -7.15 6.38
CA ILE A 457 -0.51 -6.79 7.77
C ILE A 457 0.76 -6.77 8.62
N ASP A 458 1.64 -7.72 8.41
CA ASP A 458 2.92 -7.83 9.10
C ASP A 458 3.83 -6.64 8.81
N TYR A 459 3.90 -6.21 7.57
CA TYR A 459 4.70 -5.06 7.11
C TYR A 459 4.16 -3.74 7.65
N LEU A 460 2.85 -3.54 7.58
CA LEU A 460 2.18 -2.30 7.95
C LEU A 460 1.67 -2.27 9.41
N TYR A 461 1.98 -3.29 10.22
CA TYR A 461 1.43 -3.45 11.58
C TYR A 461 1.65 -2.21 12.46
N ASN A 462 2.84 -1.62 12.38
CA ASN A 462 3.23 -0.48 13.21
C ASN A 462 2.65 0.86 12.77
N VAL A 463 2.03 0.95 11.59
CA VAL A 463 1.48 2.22 11.06
C VAL A 463 0.31 2.69 11.92
N PRO A 464 0.42 3.84 12.63
CA PRO A 464 -0.63 4.32 13.51
C PRO A 464 -1.93 4.70 12.78
N SER A 465 -1.84 5.32 11.61
CA SER A 465 -2.99 5.84 10.84
C SER A 465 -3.87 4.76 10.23
N ILE A 466 -3.35 3.53 9.99
CA ILE A 466 -4.19 2.44 9.46
C ILE A 466 -5.22 2.04 10.51
N ALA A 467 -6.49 2.27 10.18
CA ALA A 467 -7.62 1.98 11.04
C ALA A 467 -8.38 0.72 10.63
N VAL A 468 -8.44 0.39 9.34
CA VAL A 468 -9.27 -0.71 8.83
C VAL A 468 -8.50 -1.52 7.78
N TRP A 469 -8.61 -2.84 7.86
CA TRP A 469 -8.17 -3.75 6.82
C TRP A 469 -9.34 -4.13 5.91
N VAL A 470 -9.13 -4.04 4.59
CA VAL A 470 -10.14 -4.36 3.58
C VAL A 470 -9.61 -5.50 2.70
N PRO A 471 -9.93 -6.78 3.00
CA PRO A 471 -9.39 -7.90 2.24
C PRO A 471 -9.92 -7.99 0.81
N PHE A 472 -11.17 -7.62 0.54
CA PHE A 472 -11.75 -7.77 -0.80
C PHE A 472 -12.55 -6.53 -1.21
N ASN A 473 -12.45 -6.20 -2.51
CA ASN A 473 -13.20 -5.16 -3.17
C ASN A 473 -14.00 -5.75 -4.33
N GLU A 474 -15.32 -5.48 -4.39
CA GLU A 474 -16.23 -5.75 -5.51
C GLU A 474 -16.19 -7.20 -6.04
N GLY A 475 -15.76 -8.15 -5.21
CA GLY A 475 -15.64 -9.55 -5.62
C GLY A 475 -14.45 -9.85 -6.54
N TRP A 476 -13.56 -8.88 -6.80
CA TRP A 476 -12.40 -9.07 -7.67
C TRP A 476 -11.38 -10.01 -7.03
N GLY A 477 -11.43 -11.27 -7.46
CA GLY A 477 -10.62 -12.32 -6.87
C GLY A 477 -10.99 -12.65 -5.42
N GLN A 478 -12.21 -12.38 -4.98
CA GLN A 478 -12.72 -12.75 -3.65
C GLN A 478 -12.82 -14.28 -3.51
N PHE A 479 -12.48 -14.78 -2.34
CA PHE A 479 -12.65 -16.20 -1.98
C PHE A 479 -12.61 -16.40 -0.47
N ASP A 480 -13.40 -17.34 0.04
CA ASP A 480 -13.38 -17.77 1.46
C ASP A 480 -13.36 -16.58 2.46
N ALA A 481 -14.05 -15.46 2.19
CA ALA A 481 -13.92 -14.20 2.92
C ALA A 481 -14.12 -14.37 4.44
N GLY A 482 -15.04 -15.24 4.86
CA GLY A 482 -15.22 -15.56 6.28
C GLY A 482 -14.00 -16.22 6.94
N ARG A 483 -13.28 -17.08 6.20
CA ARG A 483 -12.01 -17.67 6.68
C ARG A 483 -10.90 -16.65 6.69
N ILE A 484 -10.80 -15.83 5.66
CA ILE A 484 -9.77 -14.78 5.53
C ILE A 484 -9.91 -13.76 6.67
N THR A 485 -11.13 -13.29 6.95
CA THR A 485 -11.40 -12.38 8.08
C THR A 485 -10.89 -12.96 9.40
N LYS A 486 -11.11 -14.26 9.64
CA LYS A 486 -10.60 -14.93 10.87
C LYS A 486 -9.07 -14.97 10.92
N LEU A 487 -8.40 -15.17 9.77
CA LEU A 487 -6.93 -15.14 9.70
C LEU A 487 -6.39 -13.73 9.98
N ILE A 488 -7.00 -12.70 9.39
CA ILE A 488 -6.64 -11.29 9.63
C ILE A 488 -6.83 -10.95 11.10
N ARG A 489 -8.00 -11.28 11.70
CA ARG A 489 -8.29 -11.02 13.11
C ARG A 489 -7.31 -11.74 14.07
N LYS A 490 -6.84 -12.93 13.69
CA LYS A 490 -5.80 -13.63 14.46
C LYS A 490 -4.44 -12.93 14.36
N LYS A 491 -4.13 -12.34 13.21
CA LYS A 491 -2.86 -11.64 12.94
C LYS A 491 -2.84 -10.26 13.60
N ASP A 492 -3.94 -9.52 13.48
CA ASP A 492 -4.15 -8.20 14.08
C ASP A 492 -5.52 -8.13 14.77
N LYS A 493 -5.50 -7.88 16.08
CA LYS A 493 -6.71 -7.75 16.92
C LYS A 493 -7.06 -6.28 17.19
N THR A 494 -6.24 -5.36 16.74
CA THR A 494 -6.29 -3.94 17.12
C THR A 494 -7.07 -3.08 16.12
N ARG A 495 -7.48 -3.65 14.99
CA ARG A 495 -8.15 -2.91 13.92
C ARG A 495 -9.42 -3.62 13.46
N PRO A 496 -10.50 -2.87 13.20
CA PRO A 496 -11.68 -3.34 12.47
C PRO A 496 -11.36 -3.88 11.08
N ILE A 497 -12.28 -4.67 10.52
CA ILE A 497 -12.15 -5.30 9.20
C ILE A 497 -13.42 -5.05 8.39
N ASP A 498 -13.28 -4.45 7.19
CA ASP A 498 -14.31 -4.41 6.15
C ASP A 498 -14.13 -5.63 5.23
N GLN A 499 -14.90 -6.69 5.47
CA GLN A 499 -14.69 -8.02 4.87
C GLN A 499 -14.75 -8.03 3.35
N ALA A 500 -15.76 -7.34 2.79
CA ALA A 500 -16.07 -7.33 1.37
C ALA A 500 -16.67 -5.97 1.01
N SER A 501 -15.81 -5.06 0.57
CA SER A 501 -16.25 -3.72 0.19
C SER A 501 -17.10 -3.77 -1.07
N GLY A 502 -18.28 -3.19 -1.00
CA GLY A 502 -19.25 -3.07 -2.09
C GLY A 502 -20.24 -4.20 -2.18
N TRP A 503 -19.84 -5.34 -2.73
CA TRP A 503 -20.74 -6.47 -2.98
C TRP A 503 -20.18 -7.80 -2.46
N PHE A 504 -20.94 -8.87 -2.66
CA PHE A 504 -20.61 -10.24 -2.24
C PHE A 504 -20.29 -10.39 -0.76
N ASP A 505 -21.00 -9.60 0.07
CA ASP A 505 -20.92 -9.66 1.52
C ASP A 505 -21.25 -11.09 2.02
N GLN A 506 -20.32 -11.70 2.76
CA GLN A 506 -20.49 -13.04 3.35
C GLN A 506 -20.91 -12.97 4.82
N GLY A 507 -21.38 -11.80 5.30
CA GLY A 507 -21.92 -11.59 6.64
C GLY A 507 -20.86 -11.47 7.75
N GLY A 508 -19.58 -11.26 7.41
CA GLY A 508 -18.50 -11.11 8.39
C GLY A 508 -17.91 -9.70 8.42
N GLY A 509 -16.87 -9.54 9.24
CA GLY A 509 -16.24 -8.24 9.46
C GLY A 509 -17.01 -7.37 10.45
N ASP A 510 -16.62 -6.10 10.55
CA ASP A 510 -17.18 -5.13 11.49
C ASP A 510 -18.08 -4.10 10.79
N PHE A 511 -18.11 -4.11 9.46
CA PHE A 511 -18.84 -3.16 8.65
C PHE A 511 -19.86 -3.83 7.72
N LYS A 512 -21.00 -3.17 7.53
CA LYS A 512 -21.92 -3.37 6.42
C LYS A 512 -21.55 -2.36 5.35
N SER A 513 -20.86 -2.83 4.33
CA SER A 513 -20.21 -2.01 3.31
C SER A 513 -21.00 -2.05 2.00
N VAL A 514 -21.22 -0.87 1.39
CA VAL A 514 -22.01 -0.72 0.15
C VAL A 514 -21.33 0.27 -0.79
N HIS A 515 -21.31 -0.05 -2.11
CA HIS A 515 -20.99 0.90 -3.18
C HIS A 515 -22.28 1.44 -3.79
N ASN A 516 -22.38 2.75 -3.99
CA ASN A 516 -23.56 3.37 -4.58
C ASN A 516 -23.21 4.59 -5.44
N TYR A 517 -23.21 4.38 -6.76
CA TYR A 517 -22.93 5.44 -7.74
C TYR A 517 -24.16 5.98 -8.45
N PHE A 518 -25.26 5.22 -8.48
CA PHE A 518 -26.41 5.48 -9.37
C PHE A 518 -27.71 5.77 -8.66
N ARG A 519 -27.84 5.34 -7.42
CA ARG A 519 -29.08 5.42 -6.65
C ARG A 519 -29.00 6.50 -5.59
N LYS A 520 -30.17 6.95 -5.10
CA LYS A 520 -30.22 7.80 -3.91
C LYS A 520 -29.49 7.12 -2.77
N LEU A 521 -28.67 7.88 -2.06
CA LEU A 521 -27.95 7.38 -0.90
C LEU A 521 -28.95 7.08 0.24
N ASP A 522 -28.78 5.94 0.92
CA ASP A 522 -29.56 5.58 2.11
C ASP A 522 -28.76 4.64 3.01
N VAL A 523 -29.20 4.49 4.26
CA VAL A 523 -28.59 3.63 5.26
C VAL A 523 -29.30 2.28 5.29
N VAL A 524 -28.54 1.20 5.16
CA VAL A 524 -29.02 -0.16 5.34
C VAL A 524 -28.81 -0.57 6.79
N LYS A 525 -29.88 -0.99 7.47
CA LYS A 525 -29.79 -1.47 8.86
C LYS A 525 -29.09 -2.82 8.92
N ASP A 526 -28.08 -2.91 9.76
CA ASP A 526 -27.31 -4.12 10.05
C ASP A 526 -26.85 -4.06 11.53
N HIS A 527 -26.40 -5.19 12.08
CA HIS A 527 -25.77 -5.23 13.40
C HIS A 527 -24.33 -4.70 13.38
N ARG A 528 -23.74 -4.56 12.21
CA ARG A 528 -22.42 -3.95 11.94
C ARG A 528 -22.58 -2.45 11.65
N ALA A 529 -21.48 -1.70 11.75
CA ALA A 529 -21.48 -0.29 11.36
C ALA A 529 -21.68 -0.13 9.84
N PHE A 530 -22.62 0.75 9.45
CA PHE A 530 -22.93 0.97 8.04
C PHE A 530 -21.95 1.96 7.40
N VAL A 531 -21.43 1.62 6.21
CA VAL A 531 -20.51 2.45 5.46
C VAL A 531 -20.84 2.47 3.96
N LEU A 532 -20.69 3.64 3.34
CA LEU A 532 -20.63 3.80 1.90
C LEU A 532 -19.14 3.76 1.50
N SER A 533 -18.63 2.56 1.27
CA SER A 533 -17.22 2.37 0.98
C SER A 533 -16.79 2.87 -0.39
N GLU A 534 -17.74 3.17 -1.28
CA GLU A 534 -17.55 3.99 -2.48
C GLU A 534 -18.87 4.67 -2.88
N TYR A 535 -18.78 5.97 -3.25
CA TYR A 535 -19.92 6.74 -3.77
C TYR A 535 -19.44 7.92 -4.64
N GLY A 536 -20.39 8.53 -5.37
CA GLY A 536 -20.14 9.71 -6.18
C GLY A 536 -19.59 9.38 -7.56
N GLY A 537 -18.28 9.40 -7.74
CA GLY A 537 -17.66 9.09 -9.03
C GLY A 537 -18.00 10.08 -10.15
N TYR A 538 -18.22 11.35 -9.79
CA TYR A 538 -18.56 12.41 -10.74
C TYR A 538 -17.37 12.75 -11.62
N ALA A 539 -17.57 12.72 -12.95
CA ALA A 539 -16.53 12.97 -13.92
C ALA A 539 -16.63 14.38 -14.53
N CYS A 540 -15.52 15.04 -14.60
CA CYS A 540 -15.37 16.33 -15.29
C CYS A 540 -13.99 16.38 -15.96
N ARG A 541 -13.97 16.38 -17.31
CA ARG A 541 -12.74 16.54 -18.07
C ARG A 541 -12.28 18.00 -18.00
N ILE A 542 -11.01 18.20 -17.70
CA ILE A 542 -10.37 19.52 -17.74
C ILE A 542 -9.41 19.54 -18.93
N GLU A 543 -9.62 20.48 -19.84
CA GLU A 543 -8.81 20.60 -21.04
C GLU A 543 -7.33 20.88 -20.68
N GLY A 544 -6.41 20.18 -21.34
CA GLY A 544 -4.98 20.26 -21.07
C GLY A 544 -4.50 19.46 -19.83
N HIS A 545 -5.43 18.95 -19.01
CA HIS A 545 -5.12 18.24 -17.75
C HIS A 545 -5.74 16.83 -17.67
N SER A 546 -6.29 16.34 -18.77
CA SER A 546 -6.86 14.98 -18.87
C SER A 546 -6.12 14.17 -19.92
N SER A 547 -5.79 12.93 -19.62
CA SER A 547 -5.00 12.05 -20.49
C SER A 547 -5.73 11.63 -21.77
N VAL A 548 -7.05 11.72 -21.80
CA VAL A 548 -7.88 11.22 -22.90
C VAL A 548 -9.03 12.18 -23.23
N GLU A 549 -9.55 12.08 -24.46
CA GLU A 549 -10.76 12.78 -24.84
C GLU A 549 -12.04 12.05 -24.42
N ARG A 550 -12.05 10.72 -24.53
CA ARG A 550 -13.15 9.86 -24.12
C ARG A 550 -12.98 9.45 -22.69
N ILE A 551 -13.82 9.99 -21.81
CA ILE A 551 -13.71 9.78 -20.37
C ILE A 551 -14.62 8.65 -19.88
N TYR A 552 -14.13 7.90 -18.90
CA TYR A 552 -14.89 7.02 -18.04
C TYR A 552 -15.32 7.76 -16.74
N GLY A 553 -16.49 7.42 -16.22
CA GLY A 553 -17.04 7.99 -14.98
C GLY A 553 -18.56 7.86 -14.95
N TYR A 554 -19.14 7.94 -13.74
CA TYR A 554 -20.55 7.56 -13.55
C TYR A 554 -21.53 8.69 -13.92
N LYS A 555 -21.28 9.94 -13.49
CA LYS A 555 -22.05 11.11 -13.86
C LYS A 555 -21.11 12.16 -14.43
N LYS A 556 -21.40 12.63 -15.64
CA LYS A 556 -20.50 13.53 -16.37
C LYS A 556 -20.99 14.96 -16.31
N PHE A 557 -20.07 15.89 -16.13
CA PHE A 557 -20.29 17.34 -16.15
C PHE A 557 -19.39 17.98 -17.20
N SER A 558 -19.92 19.01 -17.84
CA SER A 558 -19.23 19.70 -18.93
C SER A 558 -18.29 20.78 -18.44
N THR A 559 -18.55 21.35 -17.25
CA THR A 559 -17.73 22.41 -16.67
C THR A 559 -17.37 22.12 -15.21
N LYS A 560 -16.30 22.74 -14.74
CA LYS A 560 -15.85 22.68 -13.35
C LYS A 560 -16.89 23.25 -12.38
N GLU A 561 -17.60 24.29 -12.78
CA GLU A 561 -18.65 24.94 -11.99
C GLU A 561 -19.86 24.03 -11.78
N GLU A 562 -20.30 23.34 -12.85
CA GLU A 562 -21.37 22.33 -12.76
C GLU A 562 -20.97 21.17 -11.85
N PHE A 563 -19.74 20.66 -12.00
CA PHE A 563 -19.18 19.63 -11.15
C PHE A 563 -19.16 20.07 -9.69
N SER A 564 -18.57 21.23 -9.40
CA SER A 564 -18.44 21.77 -8.04
C SER A 564 -19.80 21.94 -7.36
N LYS A 565 -20.80 22.49 -8.08
CA LYS A 565 -22.17 22.64 -7.59
C LYS A 565 -22.82 21.30 -7.28
N ALA A 566 -22.67 20.34 -8.18
CA ALA A 566 -23.24 19.00 -8.01
C ALA A 566 -22.58 18.23 -6.87
N TYR A 567 -21.25 18.34 -6.72
CA TYR A 567 -20.47 17.74 -5.63
C TYR A 567 -20.92 18.29 -4.27
N ARG A 568 -21.00 19.62 -4.11
CA ARG A 568 -21.50 20.24 -2.87
C ARG A 568 -22.91 19.80 -2.54
N ARG A 569 -23.81 19.75 -3.54
CA ARG A 569 -25.17 19.26 -3.36
C ARG A 569 -25.20 17.82 -2.87
N LEU A 570 -24.38 16.93 -3.44
CA LEU A 570 -24.28 15.53 -3.03
C LEU A 570 -23.89 15.43 -1.54
N LEU A 571 -22.89 16.21 -1.11
CA LEU A 571 -22.46 16.22 0.29
C LEU A 571 -23.54 16.76 1.22
N ASP A 572 -24.12 17.93 0.91
CA ASP A 572 -25.00 18.64 1.83
C ASP A 572 -26.39 18.05 1.90
N THR A 573 -26.95 17.57 0.78
CA THR A 573 -28.37 17.16 0.72
C THR A 573 -28.55 15.64 0.76
N GLU A 574 -27.55 14.85 0.37
CA GLU A 574 -27.69 13.41 0.33
C GLU A 574 -26.83 12.72 1.41
N LEU A 575 -25.56 13.12 1.59
CA LEU A 575 -24.64 12.44 2.50
C LEU A 575 -24.86 12.85 3.98
N LYS A 576 -24.77 14.15 4.28
CA LYS A 576 -24.81 14.65 5.67
C LYS A 576 -26.03 14.17 6.46
N PRO A 577 -27.27 14.12 5.91
CA PRO A 577 -28.43 13.64 6.64
C PRO A 577 -28.37 12.16 7.03
N LEU A 578 -27.49 11.36 6.40
CA LEU A 578 -27.34 9.94 6.69
C LEU A 578 -26.46 9.68 7.92
N ILE A 579 -25.60 10.63 8.30
CA ILE A 579 -24.73 10.50 9.47
C ILE A 579 -25.56 10.26 10.73
N GLU A 580 -26.61 11.04 10.93
CA GLU A 580 -27.52 10.86 12.07
C GLU A 580 -28.29 9.53 12.02
N LYS A 581 -28.52 9.01 10.81
CA LYS A 581 -29.23 7.73 10.60
C LYS A 581 -28.33 6.50 10.79
N GLY A 582 -27.02 6.69 10.97
CA GLY A 582 -26.10 5.57 11.23
C GLY A 582 -24.98 5.39 10.21
N LEU A 583 -24.82 6.30 9.24
CA LEU A 583 -23.66 6.28 8.35
C LEU A 583 -22.39 6.60 9.15
N CYS A 584 -21.41 5.70 9.13
CA CYS A 584 -20.16 5.82 9.90
C CYS A 584 -18.97 6.27 9.05
N ALA A 585 -18.98 5.91 7.78
CA ALA A 585 -17.95 6.29 6.83
C ALA A 585 -18.54 6.44 5.44
N ALA A 586 -17.97 7.34 4.65
CA ALA A 586 -18.30 7.48 3.23
C ALA A 586 -17.03 7.82 2.44
N VAL A 587 -16.73 7.05 1.39
CA VAL A 587 -15.53 7.19 0.57
C VAL A 587 -15.91 7.70 -0.81
N TYR A 588 -15.56 8.96 -1.10
CA TYR A 588 -15.79 9.54 -2.42
C TYR A 588 -14.80 8.97 -3.45
N THR A 589 -15.28 8.64 -4.62
CA THR A 589 -14.49 8.13 -5.75
C THR A 589 -14.26 9.25 -6.76
N GLN A 590 -13.04 9.89 -6.85
CA GLN A 590 -11.82 9.53 -6.17
C GLN A 590 -10.89 10.75 -5.96
N LEU A 591 -9.68 10.54 -5.41
CA LEU A 591 -8.71 11.60 -5.12
C LEU A 591 -8.26 12.32 -6.39
N SER A 592 -7.77 11.58 -7.37
CA SER A 592 -7.31 12.13 -8.65
C SER A 592 -7.85 11.33 -9.83
N ASP A 593 -7.89 11.97 -11.00
CA ASP A 593 -8.07 11.27 -12.25
C ASP A 593 -6.95 10.23 -12.43
N VAL A 594 -7.26 9.13 -13.12
CA VAL A 594 -6.28 8.13 -13.55
C VAL A 594 -6.63 7.70 -14.97
N GLU A 595 -5.78 8.02 -15.93
CA GLU A 595 -5.95 7.66 -17.36
C GLU A 595 -7.35 8.02 -17.88
N GLU A 596 -8.19 7.04 -18.25
CA GLU A 596 -9.57 7.25 -18.75
C GLU A 596 -10.56 7.59 -17.63
N GLU A 597 -10.26 7.23 -16.39
CA GLU A 597 -11.14 7.44 -15.23
C GLU A 597 -11.00 8.87 -14.71
N VAL A 598 -11.85 9.78 -15.24
CA VAL A 598 -11.77 11.24 -15.04
C VAL A 598 -12.76 11.71 -13.97
N ASN A 599 -12.83 10.99 -12.84
CA ASN A 599 -13.73 11.25 -11.72
C ASN A 599 -13.00 11.69 -10.44
N GLY A 600 -11.73 12.05 -10.56
CA GLY A 600 -10.94 12.59 -9.46
C GLY A 600 -11.38 13.98 -9.02
N LEU A 601 -11.11 14.32 -7.75
CA LEU A 601 -11.19 15.70 -7.24
C LEU A 601 -10.03 16.54 -7.77
N LEU A 602 -8.86 15.91 -7.96
CA LEU A 602 -7.71 16.48 -8.65
C LEU A 602 -7.62 15.96 -10.08
N THR A 603 -7.06 16.75 -10.99
CA THR A 603 -6.65 16.26 -12.30
C THR A 603 -5.50 15.25 -12.16
N TYR A 604 -5.23 14.43 -13.19
CA TYR A 604 -4.20 13.40 -13.13
C TYR A 604 -2.80 13.98 -12.87
N ASP A 605 -2.50 15.15 -13.41
CA ASP A 605 -1.26 15.90 -13.20
C ASP A 605 -1.23 16.74 -11.89
N ARG A 606 -2.28 16.67 -11.05
CA ARG A 606 -2.45 17.42 -9.79
C ARG A 606 -2.46 18.95 -9.94
N LYS A 607 -2.50 19.49 -11.15
CA LYS A 607 -2.43 20.93 -11.39
C LYS A 607 -3.76 21.66 -11.16
N VAL A 608 -4.89 20.92 -11.20
CA VAL A 608 -6.24 21.52 -10.99
C VAL A 608 -7.02 20.76 -9.92
N CYS A 609 -7.54 21.50 -8.94
CA CYS A 609 -8.52 21.01 -7.97
C CYS A 609 -9.93 21.35 -8.48
N LYS A 610 -10.76 20.32 -8.77
CA LYS A 610 -12.06 20.51 -9.42
C LYS A 610 -13.15 21.10 -8.50
N PRO A 611 -13.21 20.80 -7.17
CA PRO A 611 -14.20 21.38 -6.27
C PRO A 611 -14.00 22.85 -5.91
N GLN A 612 -12.81 23.38 -6.12
CA GLN A 612 -12.42 24.76 -5.72
C GLN A 612 -12.76 25.80 -6.77
#